data_b13ced414561a488153da08d9739af4a
#
_entry.id   b13ced414561a488153da08d9739af4a
#
_cell.length_a   1.000
_cell.length_b   1.000
_cell.length_c   1.000
_cell.angle_alpha   90.00
_cell.angle_beta   90.00
_cell.angle_gamma   90.00
#
_symmetry.space_group_name_H-M   'P 1'
#
loop_
_entity.id
_entity.type
_entity.pdbx_description
1 polymer ?
#
loop_
_entity_poly.entity_id
_entity_poly.type
_entity_poly.pdbx_seq_one_letter_code
_entity_poly.pdbx_strand_id
1 'polypeptide(L)'
;AASDVYKRQTDTFVGLKFDGKNYTVSFPLGYAIASEDDDKLLREDLLLLFHTLALYSSHTESKSGFKREKDAATETPMYAYIYIIMDFVTRGYYKEGIVEYASSKRGKIHWNRTIKQKKPVIQEADIYYLDFITKKNVINENDLITLIHQYCVYISFIRFGCLFTDYKPPEPQIPFHRQWFSAAPQEKLCRTFNDANKMLFANMLKIINNEPDEGMRETSFTFGTNRFEYVWEKMIDAAFGISDKQRYFPKTKWKLARSGKECDNSKLEPDTIMLYNNNIYVLDAKYYKYGATKNPFDLPESASINKQITYGEYIDAQADLKNPDSVIYNAFLMPFDKNHWAEENAGTLHYAGEAVALWKDAGEGRGKEYEHIQGVLLDVKHLMQIAEKRSETDIQQLAEIIEEHCNDHGQADQGTTP
;
A
#
# COMPACT_ATOMS: atom_id res chain seq x y z
N ALA A 1 25.82 -1.15 6.37
CA ALA A 1 24.95 -2.34 6.41
C ALA A 1 23.58 -1.96 6.96
N ALA A 2 22.53 -2.78 6.75
CA ALA A 2 21.20 -2.50 7.32
C ALA A 2 21.24 -2.49 8.87
N SER A 3 22.20 -3.21 9.46
CA SER A 3 22.51 -3.21 10.89
C SER A 3 22.96 -1.86 11.45
N ASP A 4 23.49 -0.96 10.62
CA ASP A 4 23.96 0.37 11.05
C ASP A 4 22.81 1.40 11.15
N VAL A 5 21.57 0.98 10.86
CA VAL A 5 20.38 1.83 10.90
C VAL A 5 19.73 1.72 12.28
N TYR A 6 19.59 2.86 12.99
CA TYR A 6 18.84 2.88 14.25
C TYR A 6 17.34 2.63 14.02
N LYS A 7 16.77 1.65 14.73
CA LYS A 7 15.40 1.18 14.58
C LYS A 7 14.60 1.39 15.86
N ARG A 8 13.33 1.73 15.71
CA ARG A 8 12.39 1.85 16.83
C ARG A 8 10.96 1.62 16.39
N GLN A 9 10.12 1.20 17.29
CA GLN A 9 8.66 1.28 17.14
C GLN A 9 8.17 2.63 17.65
N THR A 10 7.18 3.22 16.98
CA THR A 10 6.60 4.49 17.38
C THR A 10 5.16 4.64 16.88
N ASP A 11 4.40 5.43 17.60
CA ASP A 11 3.03 5.84 17.26
C ASP A 11 2.97 7.25 16.65
N THR A 12 4.08 8.00 16.67
CA THR A 12 4.11 9.41 16.23
C THR A 12 4.65 9.62 14.83
N PHE A 13 5.63 8.82 14.42
CA PHE A 13 6.21 8.89 13.08
C PHE A 13 6.61 7.50 12.63
N VAL A 14 6.15 7.09 11.46
CA VAL A 14 6.51 5.82 10.81
C VAL A 14 7.20 6.11 9.50
N GLY A 15 8.42 5.57 9.31
CA GLY A 15 9.21 5.79 8.12
C GLY A 15 10.70 5.94 8.38
N LEU A 16 11.40 6.60 7.47
CA LEU A 16 12.84 6.80 7.47
C LEU A 16 13.19 8.28 7.68
N LYS A 17 14.14 8.54 8.56
CA LYS A 17 14.81 9.84 8.72
C LYS A 17 16.29 9.68 8.49
N PHE A 18 16.89 10.64 7.77
CA PHE A 18 18.33 10.79 7.63
C PHE A 18 18.72 12.18 8.12
N ASP A 19 19.67 12.25 9.02
CA ASP A 19 20.12 13.52 9.66
C ASP A 19 21.41 14.10 9.08
N GLY A 20 21.88 13.56 7.95
CA GLY A 20 23.16 13.91 7.33
C GLY A 20 24.29 12.92 7.67
N LYS A 21 24.10 12.04 8.66
CA LYS A 21 25.05 10.98 9.06
C LYS A 21 24.39 9.64 9.24
N ASN A 22 23.28 9.60 9.97
CA ASN A 22 22.64 8.36 10.42
C ASN A 22 21.26 8.19 9.81
N TYR A 23 20.91 6.96 9.54
CA TYR A 23 19.56 6.57 9.20
C TYR A 23 18.82 6.12 10.44
N THR A 24 17.60 6.60 10.63
CA THR A 24 16.68 6.13 11.66
C THR A 24 15.41 5.64 10.99
N VAL A 25 15.09 4.35 11.16
CA VAL A 25 13.82 3.78 10.70
C VAL A 25 12.89 3.62 11.88
N SER A 26 11.69 4.14 11.74
CA SER A 26 10.61 3.99 12.72
C SER A 26 9.54 3.08 12.13
N PHE A 27 9.38 1.89 12.72
CA PHE A 27 8.33 0.94 12.38
C PHE A 27 7.02 1.29 13.07
N PRO A 28 5.87 0.87 12.52
CA PRO A 28 4.58 1.05 13.16
C PRO A 28 4.50 0.31 14.51
N LEU A 29 3.64 0.82 15.37
CA LEU A 29 3.31 0.19 16.64
C LEU A 29 2.82 -1.24 16.42
N GLY A 30 3.34 -2.19 17.19
CA GLY A 30 3.00 -3.61 17.06
C GLY A 30 3.65 -4.33 15.87
N TYR A 31 4.65 -3.74 15.21
CA TYR A 31 5.40 -4.42 14.16
C TYR A 31 6.51 -5.31 14.73
N ALA A 32 6.48 -6.59 14.42
CA ALA A 32 7.52 -7.56 14.78
C ALA A 32 8.80 -7.32 13.95
N ILE A 33 9.74 -6.53 14.48
CA ILE A 33 11.03 -6.26 13.83
C ILE A 33 11.89 -7.51 13.89
N ALA A 34 12.50 -7.92 12.75
CA ALA A 34 13.44 -9.01 12.71
C ALA A 34 14.67 -8.77 13.60
N SER A 35 15.30 -9.85 14.08
CA SER A 35 16.55 -9.77 14.86
C SER A 35 17.62 -8.98 14.13
N GLU A 36 18.39 -8.20 14.87
CA GLU A 36 19.54 -7.44 14.33
C GLU A 36 20.63 -8.33 13.75
N ASP A 37 20.67 -9.60 14.14
CA ASP A 37 21.64 -10.57 13.64
C ASP A 37 21.29 -11.15 12.26
N ASP A 38 20.06 -10.90 11.74
CA ASP A 38 19.60 -11.38 10.44
C ASP A 38 19.38 -10.20 9.45
N ASP A 39 20.46 -9.80 8.82
CA ASP A 39 20.45 -8.72 7.81
C ASP A 39 19.46 -8.96 6.67
N LYS A 40 19.17 -10.22 6.31
CA LYS A 40 18.25 -10.54 5.24
C LYS A 40 16.80 -10.27 5.65
N LEU A 41 16.38 -10.81 6.79
CA LEU A 41 15.02 -10.58 7.31
C LEU A 41 14.78 -9.10 7.61
N LEU A 42 15.79 -8.41 8.09
CA LEU A 42 15.71 -6.98 8.33
C LEU A 42 15.49 -6.17 7.04
N ARG A 43 16.20 -6.53 5.96
CA ARG A 43 15.98 -5.90 4.64
C ARG A 43 14.59 -6.18 4.10
N GLU A 44 14.05 -7.38 4.31
CA GLU A 44 12.66 -7.72 3.95
C GLU A 44 11.66 -6.85 4.72
N ASP A 45 11.89 -6.61 6.02
CA ASP A 45 11.07 -5.70 6.84
C ASP A 45 11.11 -4.25 6.34
N LEU A 46 12.29 -3.75 5.98
CA LEU A 46 12.45 -2.41 5.42
C LEU A 46 11.71 -2.26 4.07
N LEU A 47 11.85 -3.26 3.20
CA LEU A 47 11.14 -3.29 1.91
C LEU A 47 9.64 -3.28 2.10
N LEU A 48 9.11 -4.10 3.01
CA LEU A 48 7.70 -4.17 3.32
C LEU A 48 7.17 -2.83 3.85
N LEU A 49 7.89 -2.21 4.80
CA LEU A 49 7.54 -0.90 5.34
C LEU A 49 7.46 0.16 4.26
N PHE A 50 8.51 0.29 3.43
CA PHE A 50 8.55 1.34 2.42
C PHE A 50 7.57 1.10 1.28
N HIS A 51 7.32 -0.15 0.93
CA HIS A 51 6.30 -0.51 -0.03
C HIS A 51 4.89 -0.11 0.46
N THR A 52 4.56 -0.46 1.70
CA THR A 52 3.29 -0.09 2.33
C THR A 52 3.11 1.44 2.39
N LEU A 53 4.13 2.17 2.84
CA LEU A 53 4.09 3.63 2.87
C LEU A 53 3.91 4.23 1.46
N ALA A 54 4.58 3.67 0.45
CA ALA A 54 4.45 4.12 -0.92
C ALA A 54 3.02 3.94 -1.48
N LEU A 55 2.38 2.80 -1.19
CA LEU A 55 1.02 2.52 -1.64
C LEU A 55 -0.01 3.45 -1.01
N TYR A 56 0.07 3.66 0.29
CA TYR A 56 -1.01 4.29 1.04
C TYR A 56 -0.80 5.78 1.31
N SER A 57 0.44 6.30 1.26
CA SER A 57 0.71 7.73 1.44
C SER A 57 0.28 8.59 0.24
N SER A 58 0.36 8.06 -0.97
CA SER A 58 -0.05 8.78 -2.19
C SER A 58 -1.57 9.05 -2.28
N HIS A 59 -2.39 8.26 -1.61
CA HIS A 59 -3.85 8.42 -1.58
C HIS A 59 -4.34 9.43 -0.53
N THR A 60 -3.50 9.83 0.40
CA THR A 60 -3.86 10.78 1.47
C THR A 60 -3.88 12.23 0.95
N GLU A 61 -3.18 12.53 -0.14
CA GLU A 61 -3.10 13.88 -0.70
C GLU A 61 -4.40 14.37 -1.35
N SER A 62 -5.31 13.47 -1.78
CA SER A 62 -6.47 13.86 -2.59
C SER A 62 -7.78 14.10 -1.82
N LYS A 63 -7.88 13.72 -0.54
CA LYS A 63 -9.16 13.79 0.21
C LYS A 63 -9.15 14.66 1.46
N SER A 64 -8.00 15.00 2.03
CA SER A 64 -7.97 15.91 3.18
C SER A 64 -7.71 17.34 2.70
N GLY A 65 -8.71 18.20 2.81
CA GLY A 65 -8.58 19.66 2.68
C GLY A 65 -7.66 20.27 3.77
N PHE A 66 -6.69 19.53 4.25
CA PHE A 66 -5.68 19.98 5.18
C PHE A 66 -4.63 20.78 4.42
N LYS A 67 -4.59 22.08 4.70
CA LYS A 67 -3.47 22.95 4.36
C LYS A 67 -2.20 22.30 4.91
N ARG A 68 -1.28 21.92 4.01
CA ARG A 68 0.11 21.63 4.38
C ARG A 68 0.59 22.78 5.26
N GLU A 69 0.98 22.50 6.49
CA GLU A 69 2.00 23.33 7.14
C GLU A 69 3.25 23.20 6.26
N LYS A 70 3.62 24.30 5.65
CA LYS A 70 4.85 24.42 4.89
C LYS A 70 6.01 24.45 5.86
N ASP A 71 6.39 23.30 6.39
CA ASP A 71 7.76 23.11 6.80
C ASP A 71 8.56 22.87 5.51
N ALA A 72 9.40 23.85 5.21
CA ALA A 72 10.24 23.93 4.02
C ALA A 72 11.43 22.95 4.10
N ALA A 73 11.18 21.68 4.37
CA ALA A 73 12.06 20.59 4.01
C ALA A 73 11.63 20.15 2.61
N THR A 74 12.47 20.34 1.64
CA THR A 74 12.30 19.87 0.26
C THR A 74 11.95 18.38 0.35
N GLU A 75 10.69 18.02 0.05
CA GLU A 75 10.27 16.61 0.09
C GLU A 75 11.05 15.84 -0.97
N THR A 76 12.14 15.22 -0.56
CA THR A 76 12.87 14.27 -1.41
C THR A 76 11.88 13.21 -1.87
N PRO A 77 11.69 12.98 -3.18
CA PRO A 77 10.74 11.99 -3.66
C PRO A 77 11.30 10.57 -3.45
N MET A 78 11.52 10.20 -2.19
CA MET A 78 12.12 8.93 -1.79
C MET A 78 11.40 7.73 -2.42
N TYR A 79 10.08 7.81 -2.53
CA TYR A 79 9.29 6.83 -3.27
C TYR A 79 9.82 6.58 -4.68
N ALA A 80 10.22 7.64 -5.40
CA ALA A 80 10.75 7.48 -6.75
C ALA A 80 12.10 6.74 -6.76
N TYR A 81 12.97 7.02 -5.79
CA TYR A 81 14.26 6.32 -5.66
C TYR A 81 14.06 4.85 -5.32
N ILE A 82 13.19 4.53 -4.35
CA ILE A 82 12.89 3.14 -3.98
C ILE A 82 12.27 2.40 -5.16
N TYR A 83 11.30 3.03 -5.86
CA TYR A 83 10.70 2.43 -7.04
C TYR A 83 11.75 2.06 -8.08
N ILE A 84 12.68 2.94 -8.39
CA ILE A 84 13.76 2.69 -9.35
C ILE A 84 14.66 1.54 -8.90
N ILE A 85 14.99 1.44 -7.60
CA ILE A 85 15.77 0.32 -7.05
C ILE A 85 15.00 -1.00 -7.26
N MET A 86 13.74 -1.06 -6.87
CA MET A 86 12.91 -2.26 -6.99
C MET A 86 12.69 -2.67 -8.44
N ASP A 87 12.42 -1.70 -9.31
CA ASP A 87 12.26 -1.93 -10.74
C ASP A 87 13.52 -2.50 -11.36
N PHE A 88 14.68 -1.94 -11.04
CA PHE A 88 15.97 -2.42 -11.51
C PHE A 88 16.28 -3.83 -11.01
N VAL A 89 16.02 -4.15 -9.75
CA VAL A 89 16.23 -5.50 -9.19
C VAL A 89 15.33 -6.52 -9.88
N THR A 90 14.13 -6.14 -10.26
CA THR A 90 13.14 -7.05 -10.88
C THR A 90 13.34 -7.20 -12.39
N ARG A 91 13.60 -6.11 -13.10
CA ARG A 91 13.59 -6.05 -14.58
C ARG A 91 14.95 -5.73 -15.20
N GLY A 92 15.93 -5.29 -14.41
CA GLY A 92 17.20 -4.78 -14.89
C GLY A 92 17.09 -3.39 -15.54
N TYR A 93 18.13 -2.98 -16.27
CA TYR A 93 18.09 -1.71 -17.00
C TYR A 93 17.03 -1.72 -18.10
N TYR A 94 16.28 -0.62 -18.20
CA TYR A 94 15.36 -0.42 -19.31
C TYR A 94 16.14 -0.37 -20.63
N LYS A 95 15.74 -1.19 -21.59
CA LYS A 95 16.35 -1.29 -22.91
C LYS A 95 15.26 -1.28 -23.97
N GLU A 96 15.48 -0.50 -25.03
CA GLU A 96 14.52 -0.40 -26.13
C GLU A 96 14.99 -1.22 -27.33
N GLY A 97 14.06 -2.01 -27.86
CA GLY A 97 14.31 -2.76 -29.10
C GLY A 97 14.15 -1.86 -30.32
N ILE A 98 15.20 -1.70 -31.09
CA ILE A 98 15.17 -1.02 -32.37
C ILE A 98 15.04 -2.04 -33.51
N VAL A 99 14.20 -1.71 -34.46
CA VAL A 99 14.08 -2.51 -35.69
C VAL A 99 15.11 -2.08 -36.68
N GLU A 100 16.14 -2.89 -36.86
CA GLU A 100 17.11 -2.70 -37.94
C GLU A 100 16.75 -3.51 -39.16
N TYR A 101 17.05 -2.92 -40.31
CA TYR A 101 16.90 -3.56 -41.60
C TYR A 101 18.28 -3.74 -42.26
N ALA A 102 18.70 -4.99 -42.39
CA ALA A 102 20.01 -5.32 -42.94
C ALA A 102 19.90 -6.28 -44.14
N SER A 103 20.84 -6.17 -45.07
CA SER A 103 20.98 -7.15 -46.14
C SER A 103 21.48 -8.47 -45.55
N SER A 104 20.63 -9.50 -45.49
CA SER A 104 20.97 -10.79 -44.91
C SER A 104 20.15 -11.92 -45.57
N LYS A 105 20.75 -13.10 -45.62
CA LYS A 105 20.08 -14.33 -46.07
C LYS A 105 19.39 -15.07 -44.92
N ARG A 106 19.52 -14.57 -43.67
CA ARG A 106 18.92 -15.17 -42.47
C ARG A 106 18.02 -14.16 -41.75
N GLY A 107 16.83 -14.56 -41.34
CA GLY A 107 15.86 -13.75 -40.62
C GLY A 107 14.56 -13.54 -41.40
N LYS A 108 13.64 -12.75 -40.81
CA LYS A 108 12.34 -12.45 -41.42
C LYS A 108 12.52 -11.45 -42.57
N ILE A 109 12.24 -11.87 -43.82
CA ILE A 109 12.39 -11.01 -45.01
C ILE A 109 11.34 -9.89 -44.95
N HIS A 110 11.80 -8.66 -45.21
CA HIS A 110 10.94 -7.50 -45.38
C HIS A 110 10.76 -7.23 -46.91
N TRP A 111 9.81 -7.90 -47.51
CA TRP A 111 9.60 -7.90 -48.99
C TRP A 111 9.46 -6.50 -49.57
N ASN A 112 8.72 -5.61 -48.94
CA ASN A 112 8.53 -4.26 -49.50
C ASN A 112 9.87 -3.48 -49.66
N ARG A 113 10.81 -3.64 -48.71
CA ARG A 113 12.15 -3.05 -48.81
C ARG A 113 13.04 -3.84 -49.76
N THR A 114 12.94 -5.16 -49.81
CA THR A 114 13.69 -6.01 -50.71
C THR A 114 13.37 -5.64 -52.15
N ILE A 115 12.10 -5.56 -52.53
CA ILE A 115 11.64 -5.21 -53.86
C ILE A 115 12.12 -3.80 -54.28
N LYS A 116 12.13 -2.84 -53.34
CA LYS A 116 12.54 -1.46 -53.63
C LYS A 116 14.05 -1.26 -53.73
N GLN A 117 14.85 -2.06 -53.03
CA GLN A 117 16.28 -1.81 -52.85
C GLN A 117 17.20 -2.87 -53.42
N LYS A 118 16.67 -4.05 -53.76
CA LYS A 118 17.47 -5.14 -54.36
C LYS A 118 17.12 -5.33 -55.82
N LYS A 119 18.12 -5.66 -56.62
CA LYS A 119 17.91 -5.95 -58.04
C LYS A 119 17.34 -7.35 -58.20
N PRO A 120 16.21 -7.52 -58.91
CA PRO A 120 15.69 -8.84 -59.23
C PRO A 120 16.52 -9.49 -60.34
N VAL A 121 16.58 -10.80 -60.30
CA VAL A 121 17.04 -11.63 -61.43
C VAL A 121 15.79 -12.17 -62.10
N ILE A 122 15.65 -11.88 -63.37
CA ILE A 122 14.53 -12.35 -64.21
C ILE A 122 15.02 -13.54 -64.99
N GLN A 123 14.36 -14.67 -64.85
CA GLN A 123 14.64 -15.88 -65.67
C GLN A 123 13.31 -16.39 -66.16
N GLU A 124 13.18 -16.38 -67.49
CA GLU A 124 11.95 -16.68 -68.21
C GLU A 124 10.78 -15.79 -67.77
N ALA A 125 9.75 -16.34 -67.09
CA ALA A 125 8.58 -15.60 -66.58
C ALA A 125 8.67 -15.33 -65.11
N ASP A 126 9.74 -15.81 -64.40
CA ASP A 126 9.86 -15.73 -62.96
C ASP A 126 10.84 -14.65 -62.47
N ILE A 127 10.54 -14.06 -61.33
CA ILE A 127 11.35 -13.01 -60.70
C ILE A 127 11.95 -13.56 -59.39
N TYR A 128 13.28 -13.59 -59.32
CA TYR A 128 14.03 -14.08 -58.17
C TYR A 128 14.83 -12.96 -57.52
N TYR A 129 14.91 -13.00 -56.18
CA TYR A 129 15.80 -12.13 -55.42
C TYR A 129 16.89 -12.99 -54.78
N LEU A 130 18.15 -12.71 -55.05
CA LEU A 130 19.30 -13.41 -54.50
C LEU A 130 19.75 -12.81 -53.17
N ASP A 131 19.43 -11.53 -52.95
CA ASP A 131 19.69 -10.79 -51.74
C ASP A 131 18.41 -10.25 -51.15
N PHE A 132 18.26 -10.37 -49.82
CA PHE A 132 17.07 -9.95 -49.11
C PHE A 132 17.40 -8.86 -48.10
N ILE A 133 16.43 -8.02 -47.78
CA ILE A 133 16.45 -7.16 -46.63
C ILE A 133 15.63 -7.83 -45.55
N THR A 134 16.29 -8.14 -44.44
CA THR A 134 15.66 -8.78 -43.27
C THR A 134 15.45 -7.78 -42.13
N LYS A 135 14.38 -7.99 -41.39
CA LYS A 135 14.05 -7.27 -40.18
C LYS A 135 14.70 -7.98 -39.01
N LYS A 136 15.54 -7.26 -38.24
CA LYS A 136 16.14 -7.74 -37.01
C LYS A 136 15.80 -6.78 -35.87
N ASN A 137 15.33 -7.31 -34.77
CA ASN A 137 15.20 -6.52 -33.54
C ASN A 137 16.59 -6.51 -32.86
N VAL A 138 17.16 -5.36 -32.68
CA VAL A 138 18.43 -5.13 -31.98
C VAL A 138 18.16 -4.28 -30.74
N ILE A 139 18.74 -4.68 -29.64
CA ILE A 139 18.68 -3.90 -28.41
C ILE A 139 19.79 -2.85 -28.49
N ASN A 140 19.44 -1.58 -28.42
CA ASN A 140 20.42 -0.51 -28.32
C ASN A 140 20.70 -0.19 -26.86
N GLU A 141 21.83 -0.65 -26.34
CA GLU A 141 22.26 -0.40 -24.97
C GLU A 141 22.74 1.04 -24.72
N ASN A 142 23.08 1.75 -25.80
CA ASN A 142 23.54 3.15 -25.77
C ASN A 142 22.42 4.15 -26.10
N ASP A 143 21.16 3.74 -26.04
CA ASP A 143 20.05 4.66 -26.21
C ASP A 143 19.99 5.64 -25.02
N LEU A 144 19.71 6.91 -25.33
CA LEU A 144 19.69 7.99 -24.33
C LEU A 144 18.79 7.66 -23.12
N ILE A 145 17.62 7.06 -23.36
CA ILE A 145 16.72 6.69 -22.26
C ILE A 145 17.31 5.59 -21.35
N THR A 146 18.08 4.64 -21.94
CA THR A 146 18.79 3.61 -21.19
C THR A 146 19.88 4.22 -20.31
N LEU A 147 20.67 5.14 -20.86
CA LEU A 147 21.73 5.84 -20.12
C LEU A 147 21.17 6.72 -19.00
N ILE A 148 20.05 7.40 -19.23
CA ILE A 148 19.37 8.17 -18.20
C ILE A 148 18.83 7.24 -17.09
N HIS A 149 18.28 6.07 -17.46
CA HIS A 149 17.85 5.09 -16.47
C HIS A 149 19.03 4.56 -15.62
N GLN A 150 20.19 4.29 -16.27
CA GLN A 150 21.41 3.93 -15.53
C GLN A 150 21.83 5.01 -14.52
N TYR A 151 21.74 6.28 -14.90
CA TYR A 151 21.96 7.39 -13.98
C TYR A 151 20.98 7.39 -12.80
N CYS A 152 19.67 7.27 -13.07
CA CYS A 152 18.65 7.23 -12.02
C CYS A 152 18.85 6.03 -11.08
N VAL A 153 19.21 4.86 -11.60
CA VAL A 153 19.56 3.68 -10.82
C VAL A 153 20.78 3.96 -9.94
N TYR A 154 21.86 4.48 -10.51
CA TYR A 154 23.08 4.80 -9.77
C TYR A 154 22.81 5.74 -8.59
N ILE A 155 22.16 6.88 -8.83
CA ILE A 155 21.83 7.84 -7.79
C ILE A 155 20.90 7.23 -6.73
N SER A 156 19.92 6.41 -7.13
CA SER A 156 19.03 5.73 -6.19
C SER A 156 19.79 4.78 -5.27
N PHE A 157 20.73 4.01 -5.81
CA PHE A 157 21.56 3.11 -5.00
C PHE A 157 22.58 3.85 -4.14
N ILE A 158 23.16 4.97 -4.59
CA ILE A 158 24.05 5.77 -3.76
C ILE A 158 23.33 6.34 -2.55
N ARG A 159 22.06 6.78 -2.73
CA ARG A 159 21.28 7.38 -1.64
C ARG A 159 20.64 6.34 -0.71
N PHE A 160 20.06 5.30 -1.26
CA PHE A 160 19.20 4.37 -0.51
C PHE A 160 19.58 2.89 -0.65
N GLY A 161 20.52 2.56 -1.54
CA GLY A 161 20.88 1.16 -1.80
C GLY A 161 21.41 0.43 -0.57
N CYS A 162 22.12 1.12 0.33
CA CYS A 162 22.64 0.53 1.57
C CYS A 162 21.53 -0.03 2.48
N LEU A 163 20.30 0.42 2.35
CA LEU A 163 19.17 -0.10 3.11
C LEU A 163 18.69 -1.49 2.62
N PHE A 164 19.00 -1.84 1.37
CA PHE A 164 18.46 -3.02 0.71
C PHE A 164 19.51 -4.03 0.28
N THR A 165 20.74 -3.59 -0.05
CA THR A 165 21.76 -4.44 -0.63
C THR A 165 23.15 -3.81 -0.49
N ASP A 166 24.18 -4.65 -0.55
CA ASP A 166 25.59 -4.21 -0.65
C ASP A 166 26.01 -3.95 -2.11
N TYR A 167 25.15 -4.25 -3.08
CA TYR A 167 25.42 -4.02 -4.49
C TYR A 167 25.49 -2.52 -4.80
N LYS A 168 26.53 -2.13 -5.54
CA LYS A 168 26.70 -0.77 -6.06
C LYS A 168 26.71 -0.83 -7.59
N PRO A 169 25.75 -0.20 -8.28
CA PRO A 169 25.77 -0.14 -9.73
C PRO A 169 27.00 0.65 -10.22
N PRO A 170 27.48 0.38 -11.45
CA PRO A 170 28.57 1.15 -12.03
C PRO A 170 28.20 2.62 -12.21
N GLU A 171 29.20 3.47 -12.12
CA GLU A 171 29.03 4.91 -12.33
C GLU A 171 28.58 5.18 -13.78
N PRO A 172 27.56 6.07 -13.96
CA PRO A 172 27.04 6.38 -15.28
C PRO A 172 28.06 7.11 -16.14
N GLN A 173 28.11 6.75 -17.42
CA GLN A 173 29.09 7.29 -18.37
C GLN A 173 28.73 8.68 -18.92
N ILE A 174 27.49 9.17 -18.65
CA ILE A 174 27.00 10.46 -19.13
C ILE A 174 26.92 11.48 -18.00
N PRO A 175 27.39 12.72 -18.21
CA PRO A 175 27.24 13.79 -17.25
C PRO A 175 25.76 14.15 -17.09
N PHE A 176 25.36 14.50 -15.87
CA PHE A 176 24.00 14.97 -15.61
C PHE A 176 23.72 16.29 -16.32
N HIS A 177 22.61 16.35 -17.03
CA HIS A 177 22.12 17.58 -17.64
C HIS A 177 20.58 17.60 -17.58
N ARG A 178 20.02 18.36 -16.67
CA ARG A 178 18.59 18.36 -16.31
C ARG A 178 17.66 18.43 -17.52
N GLN A 179 17.91 19.36 -18.46
CA GLN A 179 17.01 19.56 -19.60
C GLN A 179 16.95 18.32 -20.51
N TRP A 180 18.09 17.72 -20.84
CA TRP A 180 18.12 16.52 -21.70
C TRP A 180 17.59 15.30 -20.96
N PHE A 181 17.95 15.17 -19.68
CA PHE A 181 17.49 14.08 -18.82
C PHE A 181 15.98 14.11 -18.60
N SER A 182 15.35 15.29 -18.57
CA SER A 182 13.89 15.41 -18.44
C SER A 182 13.16 15.16 -19.76
N ALA A 183 13.73 15.62 -20.89
CA ALA A 183 13.06 15.55 -22.19
C ALA A 183 12.81 14.12 -22.66
N ALA A 184 13.79 13.22 -22.54
CA ALA A 184 13.67 11.86 -23.03
C ALA A 184 12.62 11.01 -22.26
N PRO A 185 12.62 10.94 -20.91
CA PRO A 185 11.55 10.24 -20.17
C PRO A 185 10.17 10.87 -20.39
N GLN A 186 10.07 12.20 -20.51
CA GLN A 186 8.80 12.88 -20.79
C GLN A 186 8.22 12.48 -22.14
N GLU A 187 9.04 12.41 -23.18
CA GLU A 187 8.62 11.94 -24.50
C GLU A 187 8.13 10.49 -24.46
N LYS A 188 8.88 9.61 -23.75
CA LYS A 188 8.51 8.21 -23.60
C LYS A 188 7.23 8.03 -22.78
N LEU A 189 7.04 8.81 -21.73
CA LEU A 189 5.84 8.81 -20.89
C LEU A 189 4.58 9.12 -21.74
N CYS A 190 4.67 10.10 -22.63
CA CYS A 190 3.55 10.45 -23.51
C CYS A 190 3.23 9.40 -24.58
N ARG A 191 4.19 8.54 -24.95
CA ARG A 191 4.05 7.57 -26.03
C ARG A 191 3.79 6.13 -25.57
N THR A 192 4.06 5.81 -24.32
CA THR A 192 3.88 4.44 -23.81
C THR A 192 2.46 4.19 -23.33
N PHE A 193 1.93 3.00 -23.64
CA PHE A 193 0.66 2.49 -23.10
C PHE A 193 0.89 1.45 -22.00
N ASN A 194 2.13 1.03 -21.77
CA ASN A 194 2.49 0.08 -20.73
C ASN A 194 2.58 0.80 -19.38
N ASP A 195 1.75 0.39 -18.43
CA ASP A 195 1.64 1.07 -17.13
C ASP A 195 2.92 0.97 -16.29
N ALA A 196 3.65 -0.15 -16.34
CA ALA A 196 4.93 -0.28 -15.67
C ALA A 196 5.98 0.70 -16.24
N ASN A 197 6.00 0.91 -17.54
CA ASN A 197 6.89 1.89 -18.16
C ASN A 197 6.45 3.34 -17.87
N LYS A 198 5.13 3.60 -17.79
CA LYS A 198 4.64 4.91 -17.33
C LYS A 198 5.14 5.23 -15.93
N MET A 199 5.01 4.27 -15.01
CA MET A 199 5.50 4.41 -13.65
C MET A 199 7.03 4.62 -13.61
N LEU A 200 7.78 3.85 -14.40
CA LEU A 200 9.23 4.01 -14.53
C LEU A 200 9.61 5.43 -14.95
N PHE A 201 9.08 5.91 -16.08
CA PHE A 201 9.43 7.23 -16.61
C PHE A 201 8.95 8.38 -15.71
N ALA A 202 7.79 8.25 -15.09
CA ALA A 202 7.30 9.23 -14.13
C ALA A 202 8.21 9.34 -12.90
N ASN A 203 8.72 8.21 -12.39
CA ASN A 203 9.64 8.22 -11.24
C ASN A 203 11.05 8.70 -11.63
N MET A 204 11.54 8.35 -12.83
CA MET A 204 12.77 8.95 -13.36
C MET A 204 12.68 10.48 -13.41
N LEU A 205 11.56 11.04 -13.91
CA LEU A 205 11.33 12.49 -13.94
C LEU A 205 11.32 13.13 -12.55
N LYS A 206 10.71 12.48 -11.56
CA LYS A 206 10.73 12.95 -10.17
C LYS A 206 12.16 13.03 -9.62
N ILE A 207 12.98 12.02 -9.87
CA ILE A 207 14.39 12.00 -9.45
C ILE A 207 15.15 13.12 -10.16
N ILE A 208 15.09 13.21 -11.49
CA ILE A 208 15.82 14.20 -12.29
C ILE A 208 15.47 15.64 -11.87
N ASN A 209 14.19 15.91 -11.63
CA ASN A 209 13.73 17.26 -11.23
C ASN A 209 14.12 17.60 -9.78
N ASN A 210 14.36 16.61 -8.94
CA ASN A 210 14.77 16.81 -7.55
C ASN A 210 16.28 16.79 -7.36
N GLU A 211 17.08 16.37 -8.36
CA GLU A 211 18.54 16.43 -8.23
C GLU A 211 18.97 17.91 -8.14
N PRO A 212 19.81 18.26 -7.16
CA PRO A 212 20.35 19.60 -7.08
C PRO A 212 21.26 19.89 -8.27
N ASP A 213 21.28 21.14 -8.72
CA ASP A 213 22.34 21.59 -9.61
C ASP A 213 23.70 21.45 -8.90
N GLU A 214 24.76 21.18 -9.65
CA GLU A 214 26.08 20.81 -9.14
C GLU A 214 26.49 21.55 -7.86
N GLY A 215 26.63 20.83 -6.74
CA GLY A 215 27.22 21.33 -5.49
C GLY A 215 26.35 21.33 -4.23
N MET A 216 25.04 21.16 -4.31
CA MET A 216 24.18 21.04 -3.11
C MET A 216 23.96 19.56 -2.75
N ARG A 217 24.63 19.06 -1.72
CA ARG A 217 24.27 17.78 -1.09
C ARG A 217 23.11 18.04 -0.12
N GLU A 218 22.00 17.30 -0.28
CA GLU A 218 20.97 17.25 0.76
C GLU A 218 21.59 16.74 2.06
N THR A 219 21.47 17.56 3.11
CA THR A 219 22.07 17.29 4.42
C THR A 219 21.15 16.45 5.31
N SER A 220 19.86 16.43 5.04
CA SER A 220 18.87 15.63 5.78
C SER A 220 17.61 15.43 4.96
N PHE A 221 16.91 14.32 5.19
CA PHE A 221 15.59 14.08 4.60
C PHE A 221 14.71 13.20 5.49
N THR A 222 13.41 13.24 5.23
CA THR A 222 12.41 12.43 5.92
C THR A 222 11.46 11.82 4.91
N PHE A 223 11.19 10.51 5.05
CA PHE A 223 10.19 9.79 4.28
C PHE A 223 9.31 8.97 5.21
N GLY A 224 8.01 9.22 5.21
CA GLY A 224 7.08 8.54 6.09
C GLY A 224 5.86 9.39 6.40
N THR A 225 5.15 9.01 7.45
CA THR A 225 3.95 9.68 7.90
C THR A 225 3.94 9.87 9.41
N ASN A 226 3.40 10.99 9.88
CA ASN A 226 3.06 11.20 11.28
C ASN A 226 1.66 10.69 11.63
N ARG A 227 0.94 10.14 10.66
CA ARG A 227 -0.46 9.72 10.77
C ARG A 227 -0.64 8.32 10.21
N PHE A 228 0.08 7.37 10.80
CA PHE A 228 0.01 5.97 10.37
C PHE A 228 -1.37 5.35 10.63
N GLU A 229 -2.20 5.94 11.50
CA GLU A 229 -3.60 5.55 11.69
C GLU A 229 -4.38 5.51 10.37
N TYR A 230 -4.15 6.44 9.45
CA TYR A 230 -4.80 6.42 8.13
C TYR A 230 -4.27 5.30 7.22
N VAL A 231 -2.99 4.95 7.35
CA VAL A 231 -2.43 3.81 6.64
C VAL A 231 -3.04 2.52 7.17
N TRP A 232 -3.20 2.41 8.50
CA TRP A 232 -3.83 1.30 9.19
C TRP A 232 -5.28 1.08 8.71
N GLU A 233 -6.11 2.14 8.73
CA GLU A 233 -7.49 2.10 8.21
C GLU A 233 -7.56 1.60 6.77
N LYS A 234 -6.67 2.11 5.91
CA LYS A 234 -6.66 1.75 4.49
C LYS A 234 -6.19 0.32 4.23
N MET A 235 -5.23 -0.17 4.98
CA MET A 235 -4.80 -1.57 4.88
C MET A 235 -5.92 -2.52 5.28
N ILE A 236 -6.64 -2.23 6.36
CA ILE A 236 -7.80 -3.02 6.79
C ILE A 236 -8.90 -2.99 5.73
N ASP A 237 -9.22 -1.81 5.20
CA ASP A 237 -10.22 -1.68 4.15
C ASP A 237 -9.84 -2.42 2.86
N ALA A 238 -8.56 -2.41 2.49
CA ALA A 238 -8.06 -3.15 1.33
C ALA A 238 -8.07 -4.68 1.53
N ALA A 239 -7.71 -5.15 2.73
CA ALA A 239 -7.67 -6.58 3.04
C ALA A 239 -9.06 -7.20 3.21
N PHE A 240 -9.97 -6.52 3.89
CA PHE A 240 -11.25 -7.07 4.34
C PHE A 240 -12.47 -6.41 3.72
N GLY A 241 -12.33 -5.18 3.24
CA GLY A 241 -13.44 -4.34 2.81
C GLY A 241 -14.06 -4.73 1.48
N ILE A 242 -15.33 -4.32 1.29
CA ILE A 242 -16.03 -4.36 0.01
C ILE A 242 -15.94 -3.02 -0.69
N SER A 243 -15.95 -3.02 -2.02
CA SER A 243 -15.85 -1.79 -2.84
C SER A 243 -17.06 -0.88 -2.72
N ASP A 244 -18.28 -1.45 -2.53
CA ASP A 244 -19.56 -0.71 -2.47
C ASP A 244 -20.03 -0.50 -1.02
N LYS A 245 -19.11 -0.15 -0.11
CA LYS A 245 -19.45 0.09 1.31
C LYS A 245 -20.29 1.35 1.54
N GLN A 246 -20.32 2.28 0.59
CA GLN A 246 -21.02 3.57 0.74
C GLN A 246 -22.53 3.45 0.96
N ARG A 247 -23.16 2.35 0.54
CA ARG A 247 -24.58 2.07 0.77
C ARG A 247 -24.90 1.83 2.26
N TYR A 248 -23.90 1.42 3.06
CA TYR A 248 -24.02 1.17 4.49
C TYR A 248 -23.80 2.42 5.35
N PHE A 249 -23.60 3.59 4.76
CA PHE A 249 -23.30 4.82 5.49
C PHE A 249 -24.57 5.50 6.01
N PRO A 250 -24.76 5.66 7.33
CA PRO A 250 -25.88 6.39 7.89
C PRO A 250 -25.91 7.84 7.41
N LYS A 251 -27.07 8.26 6.94
CA LYS A 251 -27.32 9.64 6.45
C LYS A 251 -28.05 10.42 7.51
N THR A 252 -27.62 11.65 7.74
CA THR A 252 -28.27 12.59 8.66
C THR A 252 -28.61 13.90 7.95
N LYS A 253 -29.64 14.61 8.41
CA LYS A 253 -30.02 15.90 7.89
C LYS A 253 -30.48 16.87 8.97
N TRP A 254 -30.33 18.14 8.71
CA TRP A 254 -30.91 19.22 9.49
C TRP A 254 -32.21 19.71 8.87
N LYS A 255 -33.20 19.98 9.70
CA LYS A 255 -34.40 20.75 9.32
C LYS A 255 -34.34 22.09 10.02
N LEU A 256 -34.07 23.15 9.26
CA LEU A 256 -33.86 24.49 9.81
C LEU A 256 -35.19 25.13 10.20
N ALA A 257 -35.38 25.48 11.48
CA ALA A 257 -36.61 26.02 12.01
C ALA A 257 -37.02 27.34 11.33
N ARG A 258 -36.05 28.23 11.03
CA ARG A 258 -36.34 29.57 10.47
C ARG A 258 -36.78 29.54 9.00
N SER A 259 -36.27 28.60 8.20
CA SER A 259 -36.51 28.54 6.76
C SER A 259 -37.33 27.34 6.32
N GLY A 260 -37.55 26.36 7.21
CA GLY A 260 -38.11 25.05 6.86
C GLY A 260 -37.24 24.21 5.91
N LYS A 261 -36.06 24.72 5.54
CA LYS A 261 -35.18 24.06 4.58
C LYS A 261 -34.51 22.84 5.20
N GLU A 262 -34.50 21.74 4.47
CA GLU A 262 -33.72 20.55 4.82
C GLU A 262 -32.32 20.68 4.21
N CYS A 263 -31.32 20.37 5.01
CA CYS A 263 -29.91 20.35 4.60
C CYS A 263 -29.30 19.00 5.00
N ASP A 264 -28.71 18.30 4.01
CA ASP A 264 -27.98 17.08 4.29
C ASP A 264 -26.71 17.41 5.11
N ASN A 265 -26.40 16.55 6.06
CA ASN A 265 -25.18 16.61 6.85
C ASN A 265 -24.13 15.60 6.31
N SER A 266 -22.91 15.67 6.82
CA SER A 266 -21.90 14.64 6.56
C SER A 266 -22.45 13.27 6.98
N LYS A 267 -22.17 12.25 6.17
CA LYS A 267 -22.50 10.87 6.49
C LYS A 267 -21.64 10.40 7.66
N LEU A 268 -22.16 9.48 8.44
CA LEU A 268 -21.33 8.68 9.33
C LEU A 268 -20.69 7.57 8.47
N GLU A 269 -19.37 7.49 8.45
CA GLU A 269 -18.64 6.60 7.57
C GLU A 269 -17.95 5.51 8.40
N PRO A 270 -18.44 4.25 8.36
CA PRO A 270 -17.68 3.10 8.86
C PRO A 270 -16.37 2.94 8.09
N ASP A 271 -15.28 2.62 8.78
CA ASP A 271 -13.98 2.47 8.15
C ASP A 271 -14.01 1.34 7.13
N THR A 272 -14.57 0.18 7.50
CA THR A 272 -14.63 -1.00 6.65
C THR A 272 -15.93 -1.77 6.84
N ILE A 273 -16.53 -2.23 5.74
CA ILE A 273 -17.62 -3.21 5.73
C ILE A 273 -17.09 -4.49 5.09
N MET A 274 -17.14 -5.59 5.84
CA MET A 274 -16.77 -6.93 5.37
C MET A 274 -18.03 -7.80 5.23
N LEU A 275 -18.08 -8.62 4.22
CA LEU A 275 -19.15 -9.60 4.03
C LEU A 275 -18.56 -11.02 3.98
N TYR A 276 -19.14 -11.92 4.79
CA TYR A 276 -18.78 -13.33 4.79
C TYR A 276 -20.00 -14.19 5.18
N ASN A 277 -20.23 -15.29 4.50
CA ASN A 277 -21.34 -16.23 4.76
C ASN A 277 -22.72 -15.56 4.99
N ASN A 278 -23.06 -14.57 4.16
CA ASN A 278 -24.30 -13.79 4.27
C ASN A 278 -24.38 -12.83 5.47
N ASN A 279 -23.37 -12.81 6.35
CA ASN A 279 -23.27 -11.91 7.49
C ASN A 279 -22.54 -10.62 7.13
N ILE A 280 -22.82 -9.57 7.90
CA ILE A 280 -22.26 -8.24 7.72
C ILE A 280 -21.40 -7.88 8.94
N TYR A 281 -20.16 -7.52 8.70
CA TYR A 281 -19.20 -7.10 9.74
C TYR A 281 -18.85 -5.65 9.55
N VAL A 282 -19.13 -4.84 10.55
CA VAL A 282 -18.75 -3.43 10.60
C VAL A 282 -17.46 -3.33 11.40
N LEU A 283 -16.35 -3.09 10.70
CA LEU A 283 -15.02 -3.06 11.27
C LEU A 283 -14.55 -1.61 11.39
N ASP A 284 -14.06 -1.24 12.56
CA ASP A 284 -13.52 0.08 12.85
C ASP A 284 -12.03 -0.07 13.22
N ALA A 285 -11.18 0.60 12.47
CA ALA A 285 -9.74 0.48 12.57
C ALA A 285 -9.19 1.37 13.69
N LYS A 286 -8.72 0.78 14.77
CA LYS A 286 -8.21 1.48 15.95
C LYS A 286 -6.69 1.31 16.09
N TYR A 287 -5.93 2.31 15.65
CA TYR A 287 -4.47 2.30 15.81
C TYR A 287 -4.07 2.67 17.23
N TYR A 288 -4.45 1.82 18.20
CA TYR A 288 -4.31 2.02 19.63
C TYR A 288 -3.22 1.13 20.23
N LYS A 289 -2.69 1.52 21.40
CA LYS A 289 -1.51 0.90 22.01
C LYS A 289 -1.77 -0.39 22.76
N TYR A 290 -3.02 -0.77 22.96
CA TYR A 290 -3.39 -1.92 23.81
C TYR A 290 -2.63 -3.20 23.42
N GLY A 291 -2.51 -3.51 22.14
CA GLY A 291 -1.78 -4.68 21.67
C GLY A 291 -0.29 -4.70 22.01
N ALA A 292 0.30 -3.54 22.33
CA ALA A 292 1.69 -3.44 22.78
C ALA A 292 1.82 -3.29 24.29
N THR A 293 0.89 -2.57 24.95
CA THR A 293 0.98 -2.22 26.37
C THR A 293 0.22 -3.16 27.29
N LYS A 294 -0.82 -3.84 26.78
CA LYS A 294 -1.81 -4.61 27.55
C LYS A 294 -2.52 -3.77 28.63
N ASN A 295 -2.45 -2.44 28.52
CA ASN A 295 -3.05 -1.52 29.48
C ASN A 295 -4.51 -1.24 29.06
N PRO A 296 -5.53 -1.51 29.90
CA PRO A 296 -6.93 -1.24 29.58
C PRO A 296 -7.23 0.24 29.25
N PHE A 297 -6.44 1.18 29.73
CA PHE A 297 -6.59 2.60 29.38
C PHE A 297 -6.22 2.94 27.92
N ASP A 298 -5.56 2.00 27.22
CA ASP A 298 -5.23 2.12 25.81
C ASP A 298 -6.29 1.45 24.89
N LEU A 299 -7.46 1.07 25.42
CA LEU A 299 -8.60 0.56 24.67
C LEU A 299 -9.47 1.71 24.11
N PRO A 300 -10.33 1.43 23.10
CA PRO A 300 -11.26 2.42 22.54
C PRO A 300 -12.24 2.96 23.59
N GLU A 301 -12.44 4.28 23.57
CA GLU A 301 -13.32 5.00 24.50
C GLU A 301 -14.80 4.79 24.21
N SER A 302 -15.68 5.11 25.17
CA SER A 302 -17.15 5.00 25.10
C SER A 302 -17.75 5.68 23.85
N ALA A 303 -17.17 6.77 23.38
CA ALA A 303 -17.64 7.44 22.15
C ALA A 303 -17.48 6.54 20.92
N SER A 304 -16.38 5.77 20.83
CA SER A 304 -16.17 4.80 19.76
C SER A 304 -17.14 3.64 19.85
N ILE A 305 -17.39 3.14 21.06
CA ILE A 305 -18.36 2.06 21.31
C ILE A 305 -19.76 2.47 20.81
N ASN A 306 -20.24 3.65 21.24
CA ASN A 306 -21.55 4.16 20.83
C ASN A 306 -21.67 4.38 19.32
N LYS A 307 -20.62 4.92 18.69
CA LYS A 307 -20.57 5.13 17.25
C LYS A 307 -20.69 3.79 16.51
N GLN A 308 -20.04 2.75 17.00
CA GLN A 308 -20.06 1.42 16.39
C GLN A 308 -21.42 0.78 16.49
N ILE A 309 -22.07 0.85 17.66
CA ILE A 309 -23.46 0.38 17.86
C ILE A 309 -24.41 1.09 16.88
N THR A 310 -24.27 2.41 16.71
CA THR A 310 -25.11 3.19 15.78
C THR A 310 -24.99 2.70 14.33
N TYR A 311 -23.82 2.24 13.90
CA TYR A 311 -23.66 1.65 12.56
C TYR A 311 -24.45 0.35 12.43
N GLY A 312 -24.37 -0.55 13.43
CA GLY A 312 -25.13 -1.80 13.45
C GLY A 312 -26.63 -1.55 13.47
N GLU A 313 -27.12 -0.66 14.32
CA GLU A 313 -28.55 -0.25 14.39
C GLU A 313 -29.06 0.27 13.03
N TYR A 314 -28.27 1.12 12.36
CA TYR A 314 -28.65 1.65 11.06
C TYR A 314 -28.80 0.53 10.03
N ILE A 315 -27.84 -0.37 9.93
CA ILE A 315 -27.86 -1.47 8.97
C ILE A 315 -29.05 -2.41 9.27
N ASP A 316 -29.27 -2.70 10.55
CA ASP A 316 -30.37 -3.58 10.98
C ASP A 316 -31.76 -2.98 10.64
N ALA A 317 -31.90 -1.66 10.72
CA ALA A 317 -33.12 -0.96 10.38
C ALA A 317 -33.43 -0.89 8.86
N GLN A 318 -32.43 -1.18 7.99
CA GLN A 318 -32.55 -1.08 6.53
C GLN A 318 -32.74 -2.47 5.90
N ALA A 319 -33.98 -2.80 5.52
CA ALA A 319 -34.28 -4.10 4.92
C ALA A 319 -33.61 -4.37 3.56
N ASP A 320 -33.17 -3.33 2.86
CA ASP A 320 -32.50 -3.40 1.57
C ASP A 320 -30.97 -3.63 1.70
N LEU A 321 -30.40 -3.48 2.89
CA LEU A 321 -28.98 -3.66 3.13
C LEU A 321 -28.61 -5.09 3.58
N LYS A 322 -29.56 -5.87 4.03
CA LYS A 322 -29.33 -7.22 4.56
C LYS A 322 -30.38 -8.22 4.07
N ASN A 323 -30.04 -9.49 4.05
CA ASN A 323 -31.00 -10.58 3.92
C ASN A 323 -31.71 -10.83 5.27
N PRO A 324 -32.90 -11.45 5.28
CA PRO A 324 -33.63 -11.71 6.53
C PRO A 324 -32.84 -12.49 7.59
N ASP A 325 -31.97 -13.40 7.15
CA ASP A 325 -31.19 -14.28 8.03
C ASP A 325 -29.75 -13.75 8.27
N SER A 326 -29.42 -12.55 7.78
CA SER A 326 -28.10 -11.97 8.00
C SER A 326 -27.93 -11.46 9.42
N VAL A 327 -26.83 -11.83 10.04
CA VAL A 327 -26.39 -11.29 11.33
C VAL A 327 -25.42 -10.14 11.10
N ILE A 328 -25.49 -9.12 11.94
CA ILE A 328 -24.60 -7.95 11.89
C ILE A 328 -23.69 -8.01 13.09
N TYR A 329 -22.39 -7.97 12.84
CA TYR A 329 -21.33 -7.97 13.87
C TYR A 329 -20.55 -6.66 13.83
N ASN A 330 -20.13 -6.23 15.01
CA ASN A 330 -19.25 -5.08 15.18
C ASN A 330 -17.90 -5.51 15.74
N ALA A 331 -16.80 -4.96 15.22
CA ALA A 331 -15.48 -5.22 15.77
C ALA A 331 -14.54 -4.01 15.69
N PHE A 332 -13.66 -3.89 16.69
CA PHE A 332 -12.47 -3.03 16.68
C PHE A 332 -11.25 -3.84 16.28
N LEU A 333 -10.50 -3.36 15.27
CA LEU A 333 -9.23 -3.97 14.85
C LEU A 333 -8.06 -3.14 15.32
N MET A 334 -7.24 -3.70 16.21
CA MET A 334 -6.11 -3.02 16.85
C MET A 334 -4.78 -3.70 16.51
N PRO A 335 -3.68 -2.93 16.38
CA PRO A 335 -2.38 -3.49 16.03
C PRO A 335 -1.76 -4.25 17.20
N PHE A 336 -1.08 -5.37 16.92
CA PHE A 336 -0.23 -6.07 17.88
C PHE A 336 0.95 -6.76 17.22
N ASP A 337 1.93 -7.10 18.03
CA ASP A 337 3.08 -7.94 17.66
C ASP A 337 2.85 -9.34 18.22
N LYS A 338 2.58 -10.33 17.36
CA LYS A 338 2.34 -11.71 17.76
C LYS A 338 3.52 -12.34 18.53
N ASN A 339 4.75 -11.88 18.30
CA ASN A 339 5.94 -12.43 18.97
C ASN A 339 6.08 -11.93 20.40
N HIS A 340 5.46 -10.80 20.76
CA HIS A 340 5.43 -10.23 22.12
C HIS A 340 4.20 -10.62 22.94
N TRP A 341 3.21 -11.21 22.30
CA TRP A 341 2.03 -11.73 22.99
C TRP A 341 2.38 -13.13 23.51
N ALA A 342 2.55 -13.28 24.83
CA ALA A 342 3.23 -14.38 25.53
C ALA A 342 2.54 -15.76 25.48
N GLU A 343 1.58 -16.00 24.63
CA GLU A 343 1.01 -17.32 24.39
C GLU A 343 1.80 -18.00 23.26
N GLU A 344 2.42 -19.12 23.56
CA GLU A 344 3.03 -20.01 22.55
C GLU A 344 1.97 -20.35 21.51
N ASN A 345 2.13 -19.82 20.28
CA ASN A 345 1.23 -19.91 19.12
C ASN A 345 0.15 -18.81 18.98
N ALA A 346 0.39 -17.58 19.37
CA ALA A 346 -0.46 -16.48 18.93
C ALA A 346 -0.51 -16.46 17.38
N GLY A 347 -1.70 -16.64 16.82
CA GLY A 347 -1.95 -16.53 15.37
C GLY A 347 -1.74 -15.11 14.87
N THR A 348 -2.08 -14.84 13.62
CA THR A 348 -2.09 -13.49 13.05
C THR A 348 -3.24 -12.64 13.58
N LEU A 349 -4.23 -13.27 14.19
CA LEU A 349 -5.38 -12.67 14.88
C LEU A 349 -5.41 -13.16 16.32
N HIS A 350 -5.79 -12.28 17.27
CA HIS A 350 -5.95 -12.62 18.67
C HIS A 350 -7.15 -11.88 19.27
N TYR A 351 -8.01 -12.57 20.02
CA TYR A 351 -9.14 -11.96 20.69
C TYR A 351 -8.71 -11.16 21.93
N ALA A 352 -9.12 -9.90 22.00
CA ALA A 352 -8.74 -9.00 23.08
C ALA A 352 -9.83 -8.81 24.15
N GLY A 353 -11.06 -9.19 23.85
CA GLY A 353 -12.21 -9.00 24.71
C GLY A 353 -13.38 -8.30 24.01
N GLU A 354 -14.40 -8.01 24.75
CA GLU A 354 -15.65 -7.42 24.28
C GLU A 354 -15.90 -6.04 24.90
N ALA A 355 -16.46 -5.13 24.13
CA ALA A 355 -16.96 -3.84 24.61
C ALA A 355 -18.47 -3.76 24.43
N VAL A 356 -19.17 -3.40 25.53
CA VAL A 356 -20.62 -3.28 25.58
C VAL A 356 -21.06 -1.93 26.12
N ALA A 357 -22.25 -1.48 25.76
CA ALA A 357 -22.89 -0.31 26.35
C ALA A 357 -23.82 -0.79 27.49
N LEU A 358 -23.44 -0.54 28.75
CA LEU A 358 -24.14 -1.07 29.94
C LEU A 358 -25.64 -0.81 29.96
N TRP A 359 -26.13 0.28 29.36
CA TRP A 359 -27.57 0.56 29.28
C TRP A 359 -28.33 -0.28 28.25
N LYS A 360 -27.62 -0.96 27.36
CA LYS A 360 -28.18 -1.92 26.40
C LYS A 360 -28.36 -3.29 27.05
N ASP A 361 -27.46 -3.68 27.93
CA ASP A 361 -27.50 -4.96 28.65
C ASP A 361 -28.51 -4.98 29.85
N ALA A 362 -29.05 -3.81 30.20
CA ALA A 362 -29.94 -3.67 31.38
C ALA A 362 -31.38 -4.22 31.16
N GLY A 363 -31.69 -4.82 29.97
CA GLY A 363 -33.00 -5.38 29.65
C GLY A 363 -33.13 -6.87 29.94
N GLU A 364 -34.39 -7.36 30.06
CA GLU A 364 -34.68 -8.79 30.09
C GLU A 364 -34.47 -9.43 28.68
N GLY A 365 -33.26 -9.87 28.40
CA GLY A 365 -32.87 -10.55 27.17
C GLY A 365 -31.52 -10.08 26.66
N ARG A 366 -30.83 -10.98 25.97
CA ARG A 366 -29.56 -10.67 25.27
C ARG A 366 -29.81 -9.57 24.23
N GLY A 367 -28.96 -8.53 24.24
CA GLY A 367 -28.91 -7.54 23.18
C GLY A 367 -28.64 -8.14 21.80
N LYS A 368 -28.70 -7.36 20.75
CA LYS A 368 -28.35 -7.81 19.41
C LYS A 368 -26.84 -7.94 19.25
N GLU A 369 -26.39 -8.83 18.38
CA GLU A 369 -24.99 -9.15 18.18
C GLU A 369 -24.13 -7.91 17.88
N TYR A 370 -24.67 -6.91 17.16
CA TYR A 370 -23.97 -5.66 16.88
C TYR A 370 -23.84 -4.71 18.10
N GLU A 371 -24.53 -4.97 19.21
CA GLU A 371 -24.38 -4.22 20.47
C GLU A 371 -23.16 -4.72 21.26
N HIS A 372 -22.62 -5.87 20.90
CA HIS A 372 -21.45 -6.54 21.45
C HIS A 372 -20.27 -6.36 20.51
N ILE A 373 -19.40 -5.39 20.78
CA ILE A 373 -18.29 -5.04 19.88
C ILE A 373 -17.07 -5.87 20.23
N GLN A 374 -16.66 -6.73 19.31
CA GLN A 374 -15.53 -7.63 19.52
C GLN A 374 -14.20 -6.89 19.32
N GLY A 375 -13.32 -6.93 20.29
CA GLY A 375 -11.96 -6.43 20.19
C GLY A 375 -11.04 -7.50 19.61
N VAL A 376 -10.46 -7.25 18.43
CA VAL A 376 -9.54 -8.18 17.78
C VAL A 376 -8.21 -7.50 17.52
N LEU A 377 -7.13 -8.17 17.94
CA LEU A 377 -5.77 -7.76 17.64
C LEU A 377 -5.33 -8.39 16.33
N LEU A 378 -4.71 -7.60 15.47
CA LEU A 378 -4.26 -8.02 14.14
C LEU A 378 -2.75 -7.75 14.01
N ASP A 379 -1.98 -8.80 13.68
CA ASP A 379 -0.53 -8.71 13.46
C ASP A 379 -0.21 -7.72 12.35
N VAL A 380 0.56 -6.69 12.69
CA VAL A 380 0.86 -5.57 11.79
C VAL A 380 1.64 -6.01 10.57
N LYS A 381 2.65 -6.86 10.77
CA LYS A 381 3.48 -7.38 9.68
C LYS A 381 2.65 -8.22 8.71
N HIS A 382 1.78 -9.09 9.24
CA HIS A 382 0.87 -9.89 8.44
C HIS A 382 -0.09 -9.01 7.63
N LEU A 383 -0.73 -8.01 8.26
CA LEU A 383 -1.62 -7.09 7.54
C LEU A 383 -0.90 -6.37 6.39
N MET A 384 0.32 -5.88 6.62
CA MET A 384 1.12 -5.24 5.56
C MET A 384 1.41 -6.18 4.38
N GLN A 385 1.52 -7.49 4.63
CA GLN A 385 1.75 -8.50 3.57
C GLN A 385 0.49 -8.80 2.76
N ILE A 386 -0.69 -8.80 3.40
CA ILE A 386 -1.96 -9.17 2.74
C ILE A 386 -2.74 -7.98 2.18
N ALA A 387 -2.41 -6.75 2.58
CA ALA A 387 -3.19 -5.54 2.24
C ALA A 387 -3.32 -5.26 0.72
N GLU A 388 -2.44 -5.84 -0.12
CA GLU A 388 -2.56 -5.73 -1.58
C GLU A 388 -3.46 -6.78 -2.22
N LYS A 389 -3.71 -7.88 -1.51
CA LYS A 389 -4.43 -9.02 -2.06
C LYS A 389 -5.45 -9.50 -1.03
N ARG A 390 -6.70 -9.16 -1.29
CA ARG A 390 -7.80 -9.71 -0.51
C ARG A 390 -7.67 -11.23 -0.41
N SER A 391 -7.61 -11.74 0.82
CA SER A 391 -7.45 -13.15 1.14
C SER A 391 -8.74 -13.68 1.73
N GLU A 392 -9.38 -14.61 1.06
CA GLU A 392 -10.60 -15.25 1.58
C GLU A 392 -10.32 -16.04 2.87
N THR A 393 -9.10 -16.57 3.04
CA THR A 393 -8.69 -17.27 4.27
C THR A 393 -8.62 -16.30 5.46
N ASP A 394 -8.05 -15.10 5.28
CA ASP A 394 -7.97 -14.10 6.35
C ASP A 394 -9.35 -13.54 6.70
N ILE A 395 -10.22 -13.35 5.70
CA ILE A 395 -11.62 -12.96 5.91
C ILE A 395 -12.36 -14.01 6.73
N GLN A 396 -12.22 -15.29 6.38
CA GLN A 396 -12.81 -16.40 7.10
C GLN A 396 -12.33 -16.44 8.56
N GLN A 397 -11.02 -16.39 8.80
CA GLN A 397 -10.45 -16.42 10.13
C GLN A 397 -10.93 -15.25 11.00
N LEU A 398 -11.01 -14.04 10.43
CA LEU A 398 -11.54 -12.88 11.15
C LEU A 398 -13.02 -13.03 11.48
N ALA A 399 -13.82 -13.56 10.55
CA ALA A 399 -15.24 -13.82 10.78
C ALA A 399 -15.44 -14.86 11.89
N GLU A 400 -14.71 -15.99 11.82
CA GLU A 400 -14.80 -17.07 12.80
C GLU A 400 -14.48 -16.58 14.22
N ILE A 401 -13.40 -15.80 14.40
CA ILE A 401 -13.04 -15.28 15.73
C ILE A 401 -14.07 -14.30 16.30
N ILE A 402 -14.70 -13.49 15.43
CA ILE A 402 -15.77 -12.57 15.83
C ILE A 402 -17.03 -13.33 16.20
N GLU A 403 -17.45 -14.31 15.41
CA GLU A 403 -18.66 -15.09 15.64
C GLU A 403 -18.56 -16.00 16.87
N GLU A 404 -17.42 -16.69 17.05
CA GLU A 404 -17.17 -17.58 18.18
C GLU A 404 -17.36 -16.84 19.51
N HIS A 405 -16.69 -15.72 19.68
CA HIS A 405 -16.74 -14.97 20.95
C HIS A 405 -18.03 -14.20 21.15
N CYS A 406 -18.71 -13.79 20.09
CA CYS A 406 -20.04 -13.21 20.20
C CYS A 406 -21.09 -14.25 20.66
N ASN A 407 -20.91 -15.54 20.32
CA ASN A 407 -21.86 -16.61 20.63
C ASN A 407 -21.62 -17.26 22.00
N ASP A 408 -20.38 -17.33 22.49
CA ASP A 408 -20.02 -17.99 23.76
C ASP A 408 -20.68 -17.38 24.99
N HIS A 409 -20.96 -16.08 25.00
CA HIS A 409 -21.69 -15.43 26.10
C HIS A 409 -23.16 -15.87 26.22
N GLY A 410 -23.70 -16.56 25.19
CA GLY A 410 -25.05 -17.14 25.24
C GLY A 410 -25.19 -18.44 26.04
N GLN A 411 -24.09 -19.12 26.37
CA GLN A 411 -24.13 -20.42 27.09
C GLN A 411 -23.75 -20.33 28.58
N ALA A 412 -23.06 -19.25 29.00
CA ALA A 412 -22.57 -19.13 30.39
C ALA A 412 -23.68 -18.89 31.43
N ASP A 413 -24.89 -18.46 31.04
CA ASP A 413 -25.97 -18.08 31.98
C ASP A 413 -26.98 -19.23 32.28
N GLN A 414 -26.74 -20.45 31.74
CA GLN A 414 -27.64 -21.60 32.04
C GLN A 414 -27.12 -22.57 33.12
N GLY A 415 -26.06 -22.26 33.80
CA GLY A 415 -25.43 -23.20 34.70
C GLY A 415 -24.90 -22.65 36.00
N THR A 416 -25.69 -21.95 36.83
CA THR A 416 -25.50 -21.93 38.31
C THR A 416 -26.66 -21.19 38.97
N THR A 417 -27.70 -21.92 39.33
CA THR A 417 -28.57 -21.54 40.46
C THR A 417 -28.20 -22.43 41.65
N PRO A 418 -27.95 -21.86 42.83
CA PRO A 418 -27.62 -22.62 44.05
C PRO A 418 -28.82 -23.39 44.61
#